data_eead3135c3da943952e9a5d4cb5186ac
#
_entry.id   eead3135c3da943952e9a5d4cb5186ac
#
_cell.length_a   1.000
_cell.length_b   1.000
_cell.length_c   1.000
_cell.angle_alpha   90.00
_cell.angle_beta   90.00
_cell.angle_gamma   90.00
#
_symmetry.space_group_name_H-M   'P 1'
#
loop_
_entity.id
_entity.type
_entity.pdbx_description
1 polymer ?
#
loop_
_entity_poly.entity_id
_entity_poly.type
_entity_poly.pdbx_seq_one_letter_code
_entity_poly.pdbx_strand_id
1 'polypeptide(L)'
;QMCIRDRFGAYFIVDGTQSVGASQMDVKKLNIDALICAGYKWLFGPYSMALGYFSKKFHNGTPIEESWMNRTNALDFSNLTNYDPNYKPMSGRYNVGQTTNFLLSPIMLNGLKQINKWGVNNIEKYCNKLANIIITELRPLNIKFEEKEFFNSHLFSLGLPKNINAIEFKRKLDENHIFLSLRGNSIRVSINVFNDENDIERLISVVKSSL
;
A
#
# COMPACT_ATOMS: atom_id res chain seq x y z
N GLN A 1 8.33 11.14 -16.46
CA GLN A 1 7.18 11.83 -15.80
C GLN A 1 7.66 12.86 -14.77
N MET A 2 8.68 12.56 -13.93
CA MET A 2 9.21 13.52 -12.93
C MET A 2 9.65 14.85 -13.55
N CYS A 3 10.36 14.83 -14.67
CA CYS A 3 10.82 16.05 -15.35
C CYS A 3 9.66 16.92 -15.87
N ILE A 4 8.56 16.31 -16.31
CA ILE A 4 7.36 17.03 -16.77
C ILE A 4 6.69 17.73 -15.59
N ARG A 5 6.51 17.00 -14.49
CA ARG A 5 5.95 17.55 -13.25
C ARG A 5 6.73 18.77 -12.76
N ASP A 6 8.05 18.66 -12.65
CA ASP A 6 8.91 19.72 -12.13
C ASP A 6 8.87 20.96 -13.03
N ARG A 7 8.78 20.76 -14.35
CA ARG A 7 8.65 21.86 -15.35
C ARG A 7 7.36 22.69 -15.14
N PHE A 8 6.28 22.03 -14.75
CA PHE A 8 4.97 22.68 -14.56
C PHE A 8 4.66 23.03 -13.11
N GLY A 9 5.58 22.79 -12.16
CA GLY A 9 5.37 23.04 -10.74
C GLY A 9 4.23 22.21 -10.13
N ALA A 10 3.86 21.09 -10.75
CA ALA A 10 2.77 20.25 -10.28
C ALA A 10 3.15 19.48 -8.99
N TYR A 11 2.18 19.29 -8.10
CA TYR A 11 2.37 18.47 -6.92
C TYR A 11 2.41 16.97 -7.27
N PHE A 12 3.30 16.24 -6.62
CA PHE A 12 3.37 14.79 -6.70
C PHE A 12 2.77 14.16 -5.44
N ILE A 13 1.53 13.73 -5.57
CA ILE A 13 0.76 13.08 -4.50
C ILE A 13 0.68 11.59 -4.80
N VAL A 14 1.04 10.75 -3.83
CA VAL A 14 1.10 9.30 -3.97
C VAL A 14 0.12 8.63 -3.02
N ASP A 15 -0.76 7.78 -3.54
CA ASP A 15 -1.43 6.77 -2.74
C ASP A 15 -0.47 5.59 -2.54
N GLY A 16 0.12 5.51 -1.35
CA GLY A 16 1.09 4.49 -0.97
C GLY A 16 0.48 3.22 -0.38
N THR A 17 -0.85 3.08 -0.40
CA THR A 17 -1.57 1.99 0.27
C THR A 17 -1.13 0.59 -0.18
N GLN A 18 -0.66 0.45 -1.42
CA GLN A 18 -0.21 -0.83 -1.97
C GLN A 18 1.32 -0.98 -2.01
N SER A 19 2.09 -0.02 -1.49
CA SER A 19 3.55 -0.04 -1.57
C SER A 19 4.25 0.17 -0.23
N VAL A 20 3.72 1.07 0.62
CA VAL A 20 4.33 1.34 1.93
C VAL A 20 4.23 0.11 2.83
N GLY A 21 5.38 -0.35 3.32
CA GLY A 21 5.51 -1.58 4.09
C GLY A 21 5.82 -2.83 3.26
N ALA A 22 5.57 -2.81 1.94
CA ALA A 22 5.84 -3.92 1.02
C ALA A 22 7.10 -3.71 0.17
N SER A 23 7.34 -2.49 -0.32
CA SER A 23 8.49 -2.12 -1.13
C SER A 23 9.24 -0.95 -0.53
N GLN A 24 10.55 -0.90 -0.79
CA GLN A 24 11.36 0.23 -0.34
C GLN A 24 10.96 1.52 -1.04
N MET A 25 10.72 2.55 -0.25
CA MET A 25 10.38 3.88 -0.74
C MET A 25 11.10 4.96 0.08
N ASP A 26 11.76 5.88 -0.58
CA ASP A 26 12.36 7.06 0.01
C ASP A 26 11.67 8.31 -0.54
N VAL A 27 10.83 8.93 0.26
CA VAL A 27 10.03 10.09 -0.13
C VAL A 27 10.87 11.29 -0.55
N LYS A 28 12.12 11.41 -0.02
CA LYS A 28 13.03 12.50 -0.39
C LYS A 28 13.69 12.24 -1.74
N LYS A 29 14.20 11.01 -1.97
CA LYS A 29 14.81 10.63 -3.27
C LYS A 29 13.82 10.69 -4.40
N LEU A 30 12.56 10.31 -4.14
CA LEU A 30 11.47 10.34 -5.12
C LEU A 30 10.83 11.72 -5.26
N ASN A 31 11.23 12.71 -4.46
CA ASN A 31 10.65 14.05 -4.43
C ASN A 31 9.12 14.01 -4.29
N ILE A 32 8.60 13.15 -3.43
CA ILE A 32 7.16 13.05 -3.16
C ILE A 32 6.73 14.26 -2.34
N ASP A 33 5.68 14.95 -2.77
CA ASP A 33 5.14 16.10 -2.07
C ASP A 33 4.16 15.71 -0.97
N ALA A 34 3.30 14.74 -1.23
CA ALA A 34 2.45 14.10 -0.22
C ALA A 34 2.31 12.60 -0.51
N LEU A 35 2.30 11.78 0.56
CA LEU A 35 2.04 10.35 0.46
C LEU A 35 1.02 9.98 1.52
N ILE A 36 -0.05 9.31 1.09
CA ILE A 36 -1.09 8.82 1.97
C ILE A 36 -1.12 7.29 1.88
N CYS A 37 -1.23 6.64 3.03
CA CYS A 37 -1.23 5.18 3.12
C CYS A 37 -2.27 4.70 4.12
N ALA A 38 -3.20 3.88 3.67
CA ALA A 38 -4.13 3.20 4.56
C ALA A 38 -3.41 2.14 5.40
N GLY A 39 -3.77 2.06 6.70
CA GLY A 39 -3.09 1.18 7.65
C GLY A 39 -3.42 -0.30 7.53
N TYR A 40 -4.59 -0.64 7.00
CA TYR A 40 -5.18 -1.99 7.08
C TYR A 40 -4.64 -3.02 6.08
N LYS A 41 -3.71 -2.64 5.20
CA LYS A 41 -3.09 -3.57 4.23
C LYS A 41 -1.68 -3.93 4.68
N TRP A 42 -0.69 -3.38 4.01
CA TRP A 42 0.73 -3.70 4.19
C TRP A 42 1.33 -3.21 5.50
N LEU A 43 0.62 -2.33 6.23
CA LEU A 43 1.04 -1.84 7.53
C LEU A 43 0.49 -2.68 8.70
N PHE A 44 -0.28 -3.75 8.42
CA PHE A 44 -0.86 -4.65 9.43
C PHE A 44 -1.65 -3.92 10.53
N GLY A 45 -2.18 -2.75 10.19
CA GLY A 45 -3.00 -1.94 11.08
C GLY A 45 -4.49 -2.21 10.93
N PRO A 46 -5.30 -1.60 11.78
CA PRO A 46 -6.75 -1.71 11.71
C PRO A 46 -7.33 -0.80 10.63
N TYR A 47 -8.59 -1.03 10.26
CA TYR A 47 -9.38 -0.07 9.50
C TYR A 47 -9.48 1.26 10.25
N SER A 48 -9.78 2.33 9.54
CA SER A 48 -9.88 3.71 10.06
C SER A 48 -8.58 4.33 10.56
N MET A 49 -7.44 3.67 10.32
CA MET A 49 -6.11 4.21 10.58
C MET A 49 -5.36 4.41 9.26
N ALA A 50 -4.67 5.54 9.15
CA ALA A 50 -3.85 5.88 7.99
C ALA A 50 -2.59 6.64 8.43
N LEU A 51 -1.57 6.63 7.56
CA LEU A 51 -0.38 7.46 7.70
C LEU A 51 -0.30 8.45 6.54
N GLY A 52 0.10 9.68 6.84
CA GLY A 52 0.36 10.71 5.86
C GLY A 52 1.76 11.30 6.01
N TYR A 53 2.46 11.42 4.89
CA TYR A 53 3.66 12.24 4.78
C TYR A 53 3.33 13.49 3.97
N PHE A 54 3.80 14.64 4.45
CA PHE A 54 3.66 15.93 3.77
C PHE A 54 5.01 16.64 3.72
N SER A 55 5.45 16.99 2.52
CA SER A 55 6.69 17.75 2.34
C SER A 55 6.54 19.19 2.84
N LYS A 56 7.66 19.92 2.89
CA LYS A 56 7.68 21.33 3.32
C LYS A 56 6.70 22.22 2.55
N LYS A 57 6.33 21.87 1.32
CA LYS A 57 5.35 22.61 0.51
C LYS A 57 3.97 22.69 1.17
N PHE A 58 3.63 21.71 2.01
CA PHE A 58 2.35 21.63 2.71
C PHE A 58 2.38 22.20 4.13
N HIS A 59 3.57 22.52 4.68
CA HIS A 59 3.71 22.89 6.10
C HIS A 59 2.94 24.17 6.50
N ASN A 60 2.56 25.01 5.55
CA ASN A 60 1.78 26.22 5.77
C ASN A 60 0.38 26.17 5.15
N GLY A 61 -0.06 24.99 4.69
CA GLY A 61 -1.39 24.81 4.11
C GLY A 61 -2.51 24.84 5.14
N THR A 62 -3.72 25.09 4.69
CA THR A 62 -4.93 24.98 5.50
C THR A 62 -5.48 23.58 5.45
N PRO A 63 -5.75 22.92 6.59
CA PRO A 63 -6.38 21.60 6.61
C PRO A 63 -7.84 21.70 6.12
N ILE A 64 -8.32 20.60 5.50
CA ILE A 64 -9.74 20.51 5.10
C ILE A 64 -10.64 20.42 6.34
N GLU A 65 -10.20 19.67 7.36
CA GLU A 65 -10.91 19.52 8.61
C GLU A 65 -10.37 20.53 9.64
N GLU A 66 -11.09 21.58 9.86
CA GLU A 66 -10.73 22.66 10.81
C GLU A 66 -11.15 22.35 12.23
N SER A 67 -10.63 21.28 12.80
CA SER A 67 -10.88 20.88 14.18
C SER A 67 -10.04 21.70 15.17
N TRP A 68 -10.57 21.90 16.38
CA TRP A 68 -9.79 22.45 17.50
C TRP A 68 -8.53 21.62 17.82
N MET A 69 -8.60 20.31 17.58
CA MET A 69 -7.47 19.38 17.73
C MET A 69 -6.27 19.72 16.84
N ASN A 70 -6.47 20.47 15.78
CA ASN A 70 -5.41 20.87 14.83
C ASN A 70 -4.76 22.22 15.21
N ARG A 71 -5.21 22.84 16.30
CA ARG A 71 -4.67 24.13 16.80
C ARG A 71 -3.49 23.92 17.75
N THR A 72 -2.65 24.94 17.89
CA THR A 72 -1.43 24.84 18.70
C THR A 72 -1.73 24.66 20.18
N ASN A 73 -2.84 25.20 20.70
CA ASN A 73 -3.28 25.06 22.07
C ASN A 73 -4.13 23.82 22.38
N ALA A 74 -4.24 22.86 21.45
CA ALA A 74 -5.12 21.68 21.57
C ALA A 74 -4.89 20.79 22.81
N LEU A 75 -3.71 20.87 23.44
CA LEU A 75 -3.39 20.11 24.65
C LEU A 75 -3.69 20.88 25.95
N ASP A 76 -4.00 22.17 25.85
CA ASP A 76 -4.36 22.99 26.98
C ASP A 76 -5.88 23.06 27.14
N PHE A 77 -6.43 22.04 27.78
CA PHE A 77 -7.89 21.92 27.99
C PHE A 77 -8.48 23.06 28.83
N SER A 78 -7.68 23.69 29.69
CA SER A 78 -8.11 24.80 30.52
C SER A 78 -8.33 26.08 29.70
N ASN A 79 -7.71 26.19 28.55
CA ASN A 79 -7.70 27.37 27.70
C ASN A 79 -8.45 27.18 26.36
N LEU A 80 -9.22 26.12 26.19
CA LEU A 80 -9.95 25.84 24.94
C LEU A 80 -11.02 26.89 24.60
N THR A 81 -11.47 27.66 25.55
CA THR A 81 -12.40 28.80 25.34
C THR A 81 -11.73 29.97 24.62
N ASN A 82 -10.41 30.08 24.65
CA ASN A 82 -9.64 31.04 23.90
C ASN A 82 -9.25 30.45 22.56
N TYR A 83 -9.99 30.82 21.52
CA TYR A 83 -9.74 30.29 20.18
C TYR A 83 -8.34 30.69 19.70
N ASP A 84 -7.54 29.67 19.35
CA ASP A 84 -6.22 29.88 18.75
C ASP A 84 -6.33 29.74 17.22
N PRO A 85 -6.04 30.82 16.45
CA PRO A 85 -6.09 30.78 15.00
C PRO A 85 -4.92 29.99 14.39
N ASN A 86 -3.88 29.66 15.16
CA ASN A 86 -2.68 29.02 14.66
C ASN A 86 -2.85 27.50 14.59
N TYR A 87 -2.46 26.92 13.48
CA TYR A 87 -2.42 25.46 13.31
C TYR A 87 -1.18 24.85 13.91
N LYS A 88 -1.26 23.59 14.32
CA LYS A 88 -0.08 22.77 14.65
C LYS A 88 0.98 22.87 13.54
N PRO A 89 2.26 22.82 13.89
CA PRO A 89 3.33 22.90 12.91
C PRO A 89 3.37 21.66 12.00
N MET A 90 3.93 21.85 10.81
CA MET A 90 4.20 20.81 9.82
C MET A 90 2.96 19.97 9.50
N SER A 91 3.10 18.64 9.40
CA SER A 91 2.02 17.71 9.06
C SER A 91 0.98 17.53 10.18
N GLY A 92 1.28 17.93 11.41
CA GLY A 92 0.34 17.82 12.54
C GLY A 92 -0.99 18.53 12.33
N ARG A 93 -1.01 19.56 11.48
CA ARG A 93 -2.23 20.31 11.10
C ARG A 93 -3.22 19.51 10.26
N TYR A 94 -2.77 18.43 9.60
CA TYR A 94 -3.59 17.60 8.71
C TYR A 94 -4.18 16.37 9.41
N ASN A 95 -3.99 16.23 10.71
CA ASN A 95 -4.63 15.17 11.45
C ASN A 95 -6.15 15.36 11.47
N VAL A 96 -6.89 14.25 11.40
CA VAL A 96 -8.35 14.27 11.58
C VAL A 96 -8.72 14.65 13.01
N GLY A 97 -9.93 15.13 13.24
CA GLY A 97 -10.37 15.71 14.52
C GLY A 97 -10.33 14.78 15.72
N GLN A 98 -10.36 13.48 15.53
CA GLN A 98 -10.28 12.49 16.62
C GLN A 98 -9.12 11.53 16.38
N THR A 99 -7.90 12.07 16.30
CA THR A 99 -6.68 11.29 16.04
C THR A 99 -6.32 10.32 17.16
N THR A 100 -6.72 10.63 18.39
CA THR A 100 -6.37 9.81 19.56
C THR A 100 -7.36 8.68 19.75
N ASN A 101 -7.21 7.63 18.95
CA ASN A 101 -7.94 6.40 19.15
C ASN A 101 -7.10 5.43 19.99
N PHE A 102 -7.40 5.33 21.29
CA PHE A 102 -6.60 4.51 22.21
C PHE A 102 -6.76 3.00 22.02
N LEU A 103 -7.75 2.54 21.25
CA LEU A 103 -7.89 1.13 20.85
C LEU A 103 -7.09 0.84 19.56
N LEU A 104 -7.27 1.67 18.53
CA LEU A 104 -6.68 1.42 17.22
C LEU A 104 -5.20 1.82 17.14
N SER A 105 -4.79 2.86 17.85
CA SER A 105 -3.40 3.34 17.81
C SER A 105 -2.39 2.31 18.29
N PRO A 106 -2.59 1.56 19.41
CA PRO A 106 -1.69 0.48 19.81
C PRO A 106 -1.62 -0.67 18.80
N ILE A 107 -2.75 -1.01 18.16
CA ILE A 107 -2.78 -2.05 17.12
C ILE A 107 -1.91 -1.61 15.93
N MET A 108 -2.12 -0.38 15.44
CA MET A 108 -1.31 0.19 14.36
C MET A 108 0.17 0.24 14.73
N LEU A 109 0.50 0.68 15.95
CA LEU A 109 1.88 0.74 16.44
C LEU A 109 2.55 -0.65 16.45
N ASN A 110 1.82 -1.70 16.84
CA ASN A 110 2.35 -3.06 16.82
C ASN A 110 2.60 -3.55 15.39
N GLY A 111 1.71 -3.28 14.45
CA GLY A 111 1.92 -3.58 13.03
C GLY A 111 3.19 -2.91 12.49
N LEU A 112 3.36 -1.62 12.75
CA LEU A 112 4.55 -0.85 12.34
C LEU A 112 5.84 -1.37 12.99
N LYS A 113 5.82 -1.71 14.29
CA LYS A 113 6.97 -2.32 14.97
C LYS A 113 7.35 -3.66 14.34
N GLN A 114 6.36 -4.48 13.97
CA GLN A 114 6.60 -5.78 13.34
C GLN A 114 7.24 -5.61 11.95
N ILE A 115 6.74 -4.68 11.11
CA ILE A 115 7.32 -4.38 9.81
C ILE A 115 8.76 -3.87 9.94
N ASN A 116 9.00 -2.97 10.89
CA ASN A 116 10.35 -2.46 11.15
C ASN A 116 11.30 -3.56 11.64
N LYS A 117 10.80 -4.51 12.44
CA LYS A 117 11.59 -5.67 12.89
C LYS A 117 11.96 -6.60 11.74
N TRP A 118 11.05 -6.88 10.82
CA TRP A 118 11.33 -7.67 9.62
C TRP A 118 12.24 -6.92 8.64
N GLY A 119 12.00 -5.61 8.50
CA GLY A 119 12.65 -4.74 7.53
C GLY A 119 11.99 -4.84 6.14
N VAL A 120 11.57 -3.70 5.59
CA VAL A 120 10.88 -3.64 4.29
C VAL A 120 11.72 -4.26 3.16
N ASN A 121 13.06 -4.08 3.19
CA ASN A 121 13.96 -4.71 2.22
C ASN A 121 13.88 -6.26 2.26
N ASN A 122 13.75 -6.84 3.44
CA ASN A 122 13.64 -8.29 3.58
C ASN A 122 12.27 -8.79 3.12
N ILE A 123 11.20 -8.05 3.40
CA ILE A 123 9.84 -8.31 2.90
C ILE A 123 9.86 -8.32 1.37
N GLU A 124 10.41 -7.29 0.75
CA GLU A 124 10.49 -7.16 -0.70
C GLU A 124 11.31 -8.30 -1.34
N LYS A 125 12.47 -8.65 -0.76
CA LYS A 125 13.29 -9.77 -1.22
C LYS A 125 12.56 -11.10 -1.12
N TYR A 126 11.82 -11.32 -0.04
CA TYR A 126 11.03 -12.53 0.16
C TYR A 126 9.91 -12.65 -0.88
N CYS A 127 9.14 -11.59 -1.08
CA CYS A 127 8.11 -11.55 -2.12
C CYS A 127 8.70 -11.75 -3.52
N ASN A 128 9.88 -11.17 -3.80
CA ASN A 128 10.61 -11.38 -5.07
C ASN A 128 10.97 -12.86 -5.28
N LYS A 129 11.45 -13.55 -4.24
CA LYS A 129 11.75 -14.98 -4.32
C LYS A 129 10.52 -15.77 -4.78
N LEU A 130 9.40 -15.60 -4.11
CA LEU A 130 8.16 -16.32 -4.41
C LEU A 130 7.57 -15.93 -5.79
N ALA A 131 7.57 -14.65 -6.12
CA ALA A 131 7.08 -14.17 -7.41
C ALA A 131 7.89 -14.72 -8.58
N ASN A 132 9.22 -14.84 -8.44
CA ASN A 132 10.09 -15.41 -9.47
C ASN A 132 9.77 -16.87 -9.77
N ILE A 133 9.36 -17.67 -8.78
CA ILE A 133 8.91 -19.05 -9.00
C ILE A 133 7.67 -19.04 -9.92
N ILE A 134 6.68 -18.20 -9.61
CA ILE A 134 5.45 -18.06 -10.43
C ILE A 134 5.80 -17.65 -11.86
N ILE A 135 6.66 -16.64 -12.03
CA ILE A 135 7.02 -16.12 -13.35
C ILE A 135 7.73 -17.18 -14.17
N THR A 136 8.68 -17.88 -13.57
CA THR A 136 9.46 -18.93 -14.25
C THR A 136 8.59 -20.05 -14.75
N GLU A 137 7.64 -20.48 -13.93
CA GLU A 137 6.77 -21.62 -14.23
C GLU A 137 5.60 -21.27 -15.18
N LEU A 138 5.07 -20.04 -15.12
CA LEU A 138 3.88 -19.69 -15.87
C LEU A 138 4.13 -18.89 -17.14
N ARG A 139 5.24 -18.20 -17.27
CA ARG A 139 5.57 -17.43 -18.50
C ARG A 139 5.63 -18.31 -19.76
N PRO A 140 6.18 -19.53 -19.73
CA PRO A 140 6.17 -20.42 -20.90
C PRO A 140 4.77 -20.84 -21.35
N LEU A 141 3.75 -20.69 -20.51
CA LEU A 141 2.36 -21.07 -20.76
C LEU A 141 1.53 -19.91 -21.33
N ASN A 142 2.15 -18.90 -21.91
CA ASN A 142 1.50 -17.71 -22.46
C ASN A 142 0.74 -16.85 -21.41
N ILE A 143 1.02 -17.01 -20.12
CA ILE A 143 0.58 -16.07 -19.08
C ILE A 143 1.39 -14.79 -19.24
N LYS A 144 0.69 -13.67 -19.34
CA LYS A 144 1.31 -12.35 -19.46
C LYS A 144 1.56 -11.76 -18.07
N PHE A 145 2.71 -11.15 -17.92
CA PHE A 145 3.12 -10.38 -16.74
C PHE A 145 3.40 -8.94 -17.16
N GLU A 146 3.39 -8.03 -16.20
CA GLU A 146 3.86 -6.67 -16.40
C GLU A 146 5.32 -6.66 -16.88
N GLU A 147 5.71 -5.64 -17.63
CA GLU A 147 7.11 -5.42 -18.00
C GLU A 147 7.97 -5.20 -16.75
N LYS A 148 9.24 -5.59 -16.82
CA LYS A 148 10.16 -5.61 -15.67
C LYS A 148 10.22 -4.28 -14.92
N GLU A 149 10.11 -3.16 -15.61
CA GLU A 149 10.15 -1.81 -15.02
C GLU A 149 8.86 -1.42 -14.27
N PHE A 150 7.75 -2.10 -14.56
CA PHE A 150 6.43 -1.88 -13.92
C PHE A 150 6.03 -3.01 -12.98
N PHE A 151 6.82 -4.08 -12.93
CA PHE A 151 6.53 -5.27 -12.13
C PHE A 151 6.84 -5.03 -10.65
N ASN A 152 5.90 -5.43 -9.80
CA ASN A 152 6.06 -5.43 -8.35
C ASN A 152 5.79 -6.82 -7.79
N SER A 153 6.76 -7.38 -7.10
CA SER A 153 6.72 -8.77 -6.65
C SER A 153 5.64 -9.09 -5.60
N HIS A 154 5.24 -8.10 -4.83
CA HIS A 154 4.19 -8.26 -3.82
C HIS A 154 2.77 -8.06 -4.38
N LEU A 155 2.64 -7.52 -5.59
CA LEU A 155 1.35 -7.25 -6.23
C LEU A 155 1.52 -7.17 -7.74
N PHE A 156 1.04 -8.18 -8.47
CA PHE A 156 1.14 -8.27 -9.92
C PHE A 156 -0.05 -9.01 -10.53
N SER A 157 -0.11 -9.06 -11.85
CA SER A 157 -1.22 -9.68 -12.58
C SER A 157 -0.76 -10.90 -13.37
N LEU A 158 -1.60 -11.94 -13.41
CA LEU A 158 -1.55 -13.03 -14.37
C LEU A 158 -2.52 -12.68 -15.49
N GLY A 159 -2.03 -12.20 -16.62
CA GLY A 159 -2.83 -11.95 -17.82
C GLY A 159 -3.15 -13.25 -18.52
N LEU A 160 -4.42 -13.64 -18.52
CA LEU A 160 -4.87 -14.92 -19.08
C LEU A 160 -4.85 -14.91 -20.60
N PRO A 161 -4.55 -16.05 -21.25
CA PRO A 161 -4.75 -16.23 -22.69
C PRO A 161 -6.21 -15.93 -23.10
N LYS A 162 -6.40 -15.43 -24.32
CA LYS A 162 -7.74 -15.00 -24.82
C LYS A 162 -8.79 -16.11 -24.86
N ASN A 163 -8.37 -17.36 -24.98
CA ASN A 163 -9.24 -18.54 -25.02
C ASN A 163 -9.68 -19.01 -23.63
N ILE A 164 -9.16 -18.40 -22.54
CA ILE A 164 -9.52 -18.76 -21.18
C ILE A 164 -10.62 -17.83 -20.67
N ASN A 165 -11.70 -18.43 -20.19
CA ASN A 165 -12.76 -17.69 -19.52
C ASN A 165 -12.29 -17.31 -18.10
N ALA A 166 -12.09 -16.02 -17.87
CA ALA A 166 -11.52 -15.51 -16.60
C ALA A 166 -12.43 -15.77 -15.39
N ILE A 167 -13.76 -15.81 -15.58
CA ILE A 167 -14.72 -16.07 -14.50
C ILE A 167 -14.66 -17.54 -14.09
N GLU A 168 -14.65 -18.46 -15.05
CA GLU A 168 -14.51 -19.89 -14.78
C GLU A 168 -13.16 -20.22 -14.17
N PHE A 169 -12.10 -19.58 -14.67
CA PHE A 169 -10.77 -19.72 -14.11
C PHE A 169 -10.73 -19.27 -12.65
N LYS A 170 -11.32 -18.11 -12.34
CA LYS A 170 -11.44 -17.62 -10.96
C LYS A 170 -12.21 -18.59 -10.08
N ARG A 171 -13.32 -19.19 -10.59
CA ARG A 171 -14.09 -20.20 -9.85
C ARG A 171 -13.23 -21.43 -9.51
N LYS A 172 -12.42 -21.92 -10.46
CA LYS A 172 -11.49 -23.05 -10.21
C LYS A 172 -10.46 -22.71 -9.12
N LEU A 173 -9.95 -21.48 -9.10
CA LEU A 173 -9.06 -21.03 -8.03
C LEU A 173 -9.76 -21.08 -6.66
N ASP A 174 -10.99 -20.58 -6.57
CA ASP A 174 -11.79 -20.59 -5.34
C ASP A 174 -12.10 -22.02 -4.85
N GLU A 175 -12.45 -22.92 -5.75
CA GLU A 175 -12.68 -24.34 -5.46
C GLU A 175 -11.43 -25.04 -4.91
N ASN A 176 -10.25 -24.54 -5.27
CA ASN A 176 -8.97 -25.01 -4.74
C ASN A 176 -8.46 -24.19 -3.54
N HIS A 177 -9.33 -23.38 -2.93
CA HIS A 177 -9.02 -22.51 -1.79
C HIS A 177 -7.89 -21.51 -2.06
N ILE A 178 -7.82 -21.00 -3.31
CA ILE A 178 -6.87 -19.96 -3.73
C ILE A 178 -7.66 -18.67 -3.98
N PHE A 179 -7.64 -17.76 -3.03
CA PHE A 179 -8.46 -16.54 -3.05
C PHE A 179 -7.70 -15.37 -3.67
N LEU A 180 -7.89 -15.15 -4.96
CA LEU A 180 -7.30 -14.07 -5.74
C LEU A 180 -8.38 -13.15 -6.30
N SER A 181 -8.00 -11.96 -6.76
CA SER A 181 -8.95 -10.99 -7.32
C SER A 181 -8.94 -11.01 -8.84
N LEU A 182 -10.10 -11.14 -9.47
CA LEU A 182 -10.26 -10.88 -10.90
C LEU A 182 -10.24 -9.38 -11.19
N ARG A 183 -9.48 -8.96 -12.21
CA ARG A 183 -9.38 -7.59 -12.72
C ARG A 183 -9.46 -7.60 -14.25
N GLY A 184 -10.64 -7.33 -14.81
CA GLY A 184 -10.87 -7.52 -16.25
C GLY A 184 -10.58 -8.97 -16.64
N ASN A 185 -9.64 -9.19 -17.55
CA ASN A 185 -9.20 -10.54 -17.99
C ASN A 185 -7.89 -10.98 -17.33
N SER A 186 -7.57 -10.46 -16.15
CA SER A 186 -6.36 -10.80 -15.41
C SER A 186 -6.68 -11.18 -13.97
N ILE A 187 -5.88 -12.07 -13.42
CA ILE A 187 -5.94 -12.44 -11.99
C ILE A 187 -4.84 -11.67 -11.25
N ARG A 188 -5.23 -10.90 -10.26
CA ARG A 188 -4.29 -10.16 -9.42
C ARG A 188 -3.79 -11.04 -8.29
N VAL A 189 -2.48 -11.26 -8.27
CA VAL A 189 -1.76 -11.97 -7.21
C VAL A 189 -1.21 -10.96 -6.21
N SER A 190 -1.35 -11.27 -4.93
CA SER A 190 -0.79 -10.50 -3.83
C SER A 190 -0.04 -11.44 -2.89
N ILE A 191 1.28 -11.32 -2.85
CA ILE A 191 2.17 -12.15 -2.03
C ILE A 191 2.59 -11.37 -0.80
N ASN A 192 2.52 -11.99 0.38
CA ASN A 192 2.99 -11.38 1.62
C ASN A 192 3.88 -12.39 2.39
N VAL A 193 4.43 -11.96 3.52
CA VAL A 193 5.37 -12.74 4.35
C VAL A 193 4.75 -13.98 5.01
N PHE A 194 3.44 -14.13 4.98
CA PHE A 194 2.73 -15.32 5.47
C PHE A 194 2.46 -16.38 4.38
N ASN A 195 2.75 -16.06 3.11
CA ASN A 195 2.73 -17.05 2.04
C ASN A 195 4.06 -17.80 1.98
N ASP A 196 4.02 -19.05 1.57
CA ASP A 196 5.20 -19.90 1.41
C ASP A 196 5.27 -20.55 0.02
N GLU A 197 6.28 -21.38 -0.21
CA GLU A 197 6.48 -22.07 -1.47
C GLU A 197 5.33 -23.05 -1.78
N ASN A 198 4.71 -23.67 -0.78
CA ASN A 198 3.58 -24.59 -0.99
C ASN A 198 2.36 -23.85 -1.53
N ASP A 199 2.09 -22.62 -1.03
CA ASP A 199 1.03 -21.76 -1.58
C ASP A 199 1.27 -21.48 -3.06
N ILE A 200 2.53 -21.20 -3.42
CA ILE A 200 2.93 -20.89 -4.79
C ILE A 200 2.81 -22.13 -5.70
N GLU A 201 3.26 -23.30 -5.24
CA GLU A 201 3.14 -24.57 -5.96
C GLU A 201 1.67 -24.94 -6.22
N ARG A 202 0.81 -24.75 -5.23
CA ARG A 202 -0.64 -24.94 -5.41
C ARG A 202 -1.22 -24.00 -6.46
N LEU A 203 -0.89 -22.72 -6.43
CA LEU A 203 -1.31 -21.76 -7.45
C LEU A 203 -0.86 -22.21 -8.84
N ILE A 204 0.41 -22.55 -9.00
CA ILE A 204 1.00 -22.99 -10.27
C ILE A 204 0.29 -24.25 -10.79
N SER A 205 0.05 -25.23 -9.91
CA SER A 205 -0.65 -26.47 -10.27
C SER A 205 -2.05 -26.21 -10.81
N VAL A 206 -2.83 -25.37 -10.13
CA VAL A 206 -4.19 -25.04 -10.56
C VAL A 206 -4.17 -24.24 -11.87
N VAL A 207 -3.24 -23.31 -12.04
CA VAL A 207 -3.09 -22.58 -13.30
C VAL A 207 -2.75 -23.54 -14.43
N LYS A 208 -1.76 -24.43 -14.26
CA LYS A 208 -1.36 -25.42 -15.29
C LYS A 208 -2.49 -26.36 -15.69
N SER A 209 -3.29 -26.81 -14.75
CA SER A 209 -4.44 -27.70 -15.03
C SER A 209 -5.65 -26.99 -15.65
N SER A 210 -5.61 -25.68 -15.75
CA SER A 210 -6.72 -24.85 -16.25
C SER A 210 -6.46 -24.21 -17.60
N LEU A 211 -5.23 -24.36 -18.13
CA LEU A 211 -4.83 -23.90 -19.46
C LEU A 211 -4.93 -25.00 -20.49
#